data_f3337814979f2e2089e67c6265b3980e
#
_entry.id   f3337814979f2e2089e67c6265b3980e
#
_cell.length_a   1.000
_cell.length_b   1.000
_cell.length_c   1.000
_cell.angle_alpha   90.00
_cell.angle_beta   90.00
_cell.angle_gamma   90.00
#
_symmetry.space_group_name_H-M   'P 1'
#
loop_
_entity.id
_entity.type
_entity.pdbx_description
1 polymer ?
#
loop_
_entity_poly.entity_id
_entity_poly.type
_entity_poly.pdbx_seq_one_letter_code
_entity_poly.pdbx_strand_id
1 'polypeptide(L)'
;MTVFSPLSAPRLNRFVLLALLCLPLAACATEDQKAEKRLAAEIAEQEPVENLYNRAAKRLDDGVFFDAAKLFDEVDRQYPYSQWATRAQLMSGYAHYRNMRYDEAVMALDRFIELHPGDESIAYAHYLRALCFYEQIVDVRRDQRTTELALENLQRVVDRFPDTVYARDAMLKIDLTRDHLAGKEMEIGRYYLQRNQHQAAINRFQRVVDQYQTTTHVPEALHRLVESYLALGIRAEAQKSAAILGYNFPESRWYKDSYALLGDKNMPAPKRSVYDRTLGRLFN
;
A
#
# COMPACT_ATOMS: atom_id res chain seq x y z
N MET A 1 -44.12 29.29 -68.76
CA MET A 1 -44.06 29.62 -67.33
C MET A 1 -44.20 28.32 -66.57
N THR A 2 -43.09 27.70 -66.22
CA THR A 2 -43.02 26.46 -65.47
C THR A 2 -42.22 26.70 -64.17
N VAL A 3 -42.94 26.62 -63.07
CA VAL A 3 -42.40 26.82 -61.70
C VAL A 3 -41.78 25.54 -61.21
N PHE A 4 -40.47 25.54 -60.98
CA PHE A 4 -39.73 24.42 -60.30
C PHE A 4 -39.87 24.61 -58.83
N SER A 5 -40.42 23.59 -58.14
CA SER A 5 -40.35 23.40 -56.66
C SER A 5 -39.07 22.68 -56.24
N PRO A 6 -38.41 23.12 -55.17
CA PRO A 6 -37.24 22.37 -54.67
C PRO A 6 -37.65 21.19 -53.80
N LEU A 7 -37.02 20.02 -54.06
CA LEU A 7 -37.10 18.81 -53.25
C LEU A 7 -36.52 19.05 -51.87
N SER A 8 -37.30 18.77 -50.84
CA SER A 8 -36.88 18.74 -49.46
C SER A 8 -36.09 17.46 -49.14
N ALA A 9 -34.84 17.60 -48.68
CA ALA A 9 -34.02 16.49 -48.16
C ALA A 9 -34.60 15.93 -46.86
N PRO A 10 -34.57 14.61 -46.60
CA PRO A 10 -35.08 14.05 -45.37
C PRO A 10 -34.15 14.39 -44.21
N ARG A 11 -34.67 14.98 -43.15
CA ARG A 11 -33.99 15.20 -41.88
C ARG A 11 -33.74 13.85 -41.23
N LEU A 12 -32.51 13.37 -41.31
CA LEU A 12 -32.06 12.16 -40.62
C LEU A 12 -32.14 12.39 -39.10
N ASN A 13 -32.99 11.62 -38.46
CA ASN A 13 -33.42 11.78 -37.09
C ASN A 13 -32.21 11.54 -36.11
N ARG A 14 -31.74 12.59 -35.43
CA ARG A 14 -30.65 12.55 -34.44
C ARG A 14 -30.85 11.49 -33.32
N PHE A 15 -32.09 11.02 -33.13
CA PHE A 15 -32.45 10.00 -32.16
C PHE A 15 -32.04 8.59 -32.58
N VAL A 16 -31.85 8.30 -33.86
CA VAL A 16 -31.41 6.96 -34.34
C VAL A 16 -29.92 6.77 -34.13
N LEU A 17 -29.11 7.83 -34.19
CA LEU A 17 -27.65 7.73 -33.93
C LEU A 17 -27.32 7.53 -32.45
N LEU A 18 -28.12 8.06 -31.49
CA LEU A 18 -27.93 7.83 -30.07
C LEU A 18 -28.30 6.41 -29.64
N ALA A 19 -29.30 5.80 -30.31
CA ALA A 19 -29.72 4.44 -30.01
C ALA A 19 -28.68 3.37 -30.40
N LEU A 20 -27.88 3.65 -31.45
CA LEU A 20 -26.82 2.70 -31.89
C LEU A 20 -25.56 2.74 -31.03
N LEU A 21 -25.31 3.81 -30.25
CA LEU A 21 -24.14 3.90 -29.35
C LEU A 21 -24.37 3.24 -27.99
N CYS A 22 -25.62 2.98 -27.60
CA CYS A 22 -25.94 2.35 -26.31
C CYS A 22 -26.04 0.81 -26.36
N LEU A 23 -26.02 0.20 -27.55
CA LEU A 23 -26.15 -1.25 -27.72
C LEU A 23 -24.96 -2.08 -27.14
N PRO A 24 -23.68 -1.66 -27.21
CA PRO A 24 -22.59 -2.48 -26.64
C PRO A 24 -22.54 -2.45 -25.11
N LEU A 25 -22.98 -1.37 -24.46
CA LEU A 25 -23.02 -1.27 -23.00
C LEU A 25 -24.12 -2.14 -22.36
N ALA A 26 -25.26 -2.30 -23.06
CA ALA A 26 -26.32 -3.18 -22.61
C ALA A 26 -26.00 -4.68 -22.80
N ALA A 27 -25.14 -5.03 -23.76
CA ALA A 27 -24.71 -6.41 -23.97
C ALA A 27 -23.77 -6.93 -22.87
N CYS A 28 -22.81 -6.12 -22.39
CA CYS A 28 -21.94 -6.47 -21.28
C CYS A 28 -22.73 -6.66 -19.98
N ALA A 29 -23.67 -5.76 -19.67
CA ALA A 29 -24.51 -5.87 -18.48
C ALA A 29 -25.39 -7.15 -18.49
N THR A 30 -25.81 -7.62 -19.66
CA THR A 30 -26.60 -8.85 -19.79
C THR A 30 -25.78 -10.14 -19.67
N GLU A 31 -24.51 -10.11 -20.01
CA GLU A 31 -23.59 -11.24 -19.84
C GLU A 31 -23.25 -11.46 -18.36
N ASP A 32 -22.93 -10.38 -17.64
CA ASP A 32 -22.67 -10.44 -16.19
C ASP A 32 -23.91 -10.92 -15.42
N GLN A 33 -25.09 -10.41 -15.75
CA GLN A 33 -26.36 -10.88 -15.16
C GLN A 33 -26.68 -12.34 -15.48
N LYS A 34 -26.31 -12.84 -16.67
CA LYS A 34 -26.46 -14.26 -17.00
C LYS A 34 -25.48 -15.13 -16.25
N ALA A 35 -24.22 -14.68 -16.09
CA ALA A 35 -23.23 -15.39 -15.28
C ALA A 35 -23.67 -15.47 -13.82
N GLU A 36 -24.18 -14.38 -13.28
CA GLU A 36 -24.70 -14.31 -11.91
C GLU A 36 -25.93 -15.20 -11.68
N LYS A 37 -26.87 -15.24 -12.65
CA LYS A 37 -28.02 -16.14 -12.60
C LYS A 37 -27.63 -17.62 -12.73
N ARG A 38 -26.63 -17.96 -13.54
CA ARG A 38 -26.14 -19.33 -13.64
C ARG A 38 -25.49 -19.77 -12.34
N LEU A 39 -24.65 -18.92 -11.74
CA LEU A 39 -24.05 -19.20 -10.46
C LEU A 39 -25.11 -19.34 -9.36
N ALA A 40 -26.13 -18.47 -9.33
CA ALA A 40 -27.24 -18.56 -8.39
C ALA A 40 -28.06 -19.84 -8.57
N ALA A 41 -28.27 -20.30 -9.80
CA ALA A 41 -28.96 -21.57 -10.07
C ALA A 41 -28.11 -22.79 -9.67
N GLU A 42 -26.80 -22.74 -9.87
CA GLU A 42 -25.85 -23.77 -9.45
C GLU A 42 -25.76 -23.87 -7.92
N ILE A 43 -25.90 -22.74 -7.21
CA ILE A 43 -25.93 -22.65 -5.75
C ILE A 43 -27.26 -23.12 -5.14
N ALA A 44 -28.38 -22.98 -5.85
CA ALA A 44 -29.73 -23.25 -5.33
C ALA A 44 -30.02 -24.76 -5.11
N GLU A 45 -29.19 -25.64 -5.64
CA GLU A 45 -29.31 -27.08 -5.39
C GLU A 45 -28.67 -27.40 -4.01
N GLN A 46 -29.45 -27.91 -3.05
CA GLN A 46 -28.95 -28.32 -1.72
C GLN A 46 -28.01 -29.50 -1.86
N GLU A 47 -26.72 -29.22 -2.02
CA GLU A 47 -25.68 -30.24 -2.07
C GLU A 47 -25.00 -30.40 -0.69
N PRO A 48 -24.35 -31.54 -0.39
CA PRO A 48 -23.55 -31.69 0.83
C PRO A 48 -22.51 -30.58 0.99
N VAL A 49 -22.35 -30.07 2.22
CA VAL A 49 -21.44 -28.94 2.54
C VAL A 49 -20.01 -29.15 2.01
N GLU A 50 -19.53 -30.38 2.09
CA GLU A 50 -18.20 -30.75 1.60
C GLU A 50 -18.06 -30.57 0.09
N ASN A 51 -19.10 -30.93 -0.69
CA ASN A 51 -19.08 -30.72 -2.14
C ASN A 51 -19.09 -29.24 -2.50
N LEU A 52 -19.93 -28.46 -1.82
CA LEU A 52 -19.99 -27.01 -2.01
C LEU A 52 -18.64 -26.34 -1.68
N TYR A 53 -18.01 -26.72 -0.57
CA TYR A 53 -16.67 -26.24 -0.20
C TYR A 53 -15.61 -26.65 -1.24
N ASN A 54 -15.58 -27.92 -1.65
CA ASN A 54 -14.62 -28.42 -2.64
C ASN A 54 -14.78 -27.73 -4.00
N ARG A 55 -16.01 -27.40 -4.38
CA ARG A 55 -16.29 -26.62 -5.59
C ARG A 55 -15.75 -25.20 -5.49
N ALA A 56 -15.91 -24.54 -4.31
CA ALA A 56 -15.32 -23.23 -4.05
C ALA A 56 -13.79 -23.28 -4.11
N ALA A 57 -13.17 -24.29 -3.49
CA ALA A 57 -11.74 -24.51 -3.52
C ALA A 57 -11.22 -24.73 -4.94
N LYS A 58 -11.93 -25.52 -5.75
CA LYS A 58 -11.58 -25.73 -7.16
C LYS A 58 -11.63 -24.41 -7.95
N ARG A 59 -12.64 -23.56 -7.76
CA ARG A 59 -12.71 -22.25 -8.42
C ARG A 59 -11.54 -21.35 -8.01
N LEU A 60 -11.12 -21.45 -6.76
CA LEU A 60 -9.95 -20.73 -6.28
C LEU A 60 -8.66 -21.20 -6.97
N ASP A 61 -8.47 -22.52 -7.09
CA ASP A 61 -7.32 -23.13 -7.79
C ASP A 61 -7.30 -22.79 -9.27
N ASP A 62 -8.47 -22.76 -9.91
CA ASP A 62 -8.65 -22.36 -11.30
C ASP A 62 -8.41 -20.83 -11.53
N GLY A 63 -8.17 -20.06 -10.46
CA GLY A 63 -7.97 -18.60 -10.53
C GLY A 63 -9.25 -17.79 -10.70
N VAL A 64 -10.42 -18.40 -10.57
CA VAL A 64 -11.73 -17.73 -10.67
C VAL A 64 -12.14 -17.22 -9.29
N PHE A 65 -11.38 -16.24 -8.78
CA PHE A 65 -11.44 -15.80 -7.39
C PHE A 65 -12.77 -15.21 -6.98
N PHE A 66 -13.45 -14.50 -7.88
CA PHE A 66 -14.75 -13.91 -7.59
C PHE A 66 -15.83 -14.97 -7.33
N ASP A 67 -15.88 -16.01 -8.17
CA ASP A 67 -16.83 -17.11 -7.98
C ASP A 67 -16.46 -17.93 -6.74
N ALA A 68 -15.17 -18.14 -6.51
CA ALA A 68 -14.69 -18.81 -5.30
C ALA A 68 -15.17 -18.11 -4.03
N ALA A 69 -15.03 -16.79 -3.95
CA ALA A 69 -15.49 -16.01 -2.80
C ALA A 69 -16.99 -16.19 -2.58
N LYS A 70 -17.82 -16.04 -3.64
CA LYS A 70 -19.27 -16.25 -3.55
C LYS A 70 -19.66 -17.65 -3.09
N LEU A 71 -18.96 -18.67 -3.57
CA LEU A 71 -19.22 -20.06 -3.16
C LEU A 71 -18.81 -20.31 -1.70
N PHE A 72 -17.70 -19.71 -1.22
CA PHE A 72 -17.32 -19.79 0.19
C PHE A 72 -18.33 -19.06 1.09
N ASP A 73 -18.82 -17.88 0.68
CA ASP A 73 -19.89 -17.17 1.40
C ASP A 73 -21.18 -18.01 1.45
N GLU A 74 -21.46 -18.77 0.39
CA GLU A 74 -22.62 -19.66 0.36
C GLU A 74 -22.48 -20.84 1.31
N VAL A 75 -21.26 -21.39 1.50
CA VAL A 75 -20.99 -22.41 2.52
C VAL A 75 -21.35 -21.87 3.90
N ASP A 76 -20.90 -20.66 4.24
CA ASP A 76 -21.21 -20.01 5.52
C ASP A 76 -22.72 -19.76 5.67
N ARG A 77 -23.39 -19.33 4.62
CA ARG A 77 -24.82 -19.02 4.63
C ARG A 77 -25.70 -20.26 4.81
N GLN A 78 -25.39 -21.35 4.11
CA GLN A 78 -26.20 -22.59 4.14
C GLN A 78 -25.90 -23.45 5.38
N TYR A 79 -24.64 -23.46 5.83
CA TYR A 79 -24.14 -24.36 6.86
C TYR A 79 -23.37 -23.64 7.97
N PRO A 80 -23.94 -22.60 8.62
CA PRO A 80 -23.21 -21.67 9.50
C PRO A 80 -22.56 -22.34 10.73
N TYR A 81 -23.07 -23.50 11.14
CA TYR A 81 -22.54 -24.22 12.32
C TYR A 81 -21.61 -25.39 11.96
N SER A 82 -21.25 -25.51 10.69
CA SER A 82 -20.34 -26.57 10.25
C SER A 82 -18.88 -26.14 10.44
N GLN A 83 -17.98 -27.09 10.66
CA GLN A 83 -16.54 -26.82 10.62
C GLN A 83 -16.05 -26.29 9.26
N TRP A 84 -16.82 -26.54 8.18
CA TRP A 84 -16.56 -26.01 6.85
C TRP A 84 -16.84 -24.50 6.75
N ALA A 85 -17.85 -24.00 7.51
CA ALA A 85 -18.19 -22.58 7.52
C ALA A 85 -17.03 -21.72 8.05
N THR A 86 -16.40 -22.11 9.14
CA THR A 86 -15.23 -21.39 9.69
C THR A 86 -14.10 -21.29 8.67
N ARG A 87 -13.78 -22.42 8.00
CA ARG A 87 -12.78 -22.43 6.95
C ARG A 87 -13.22 -21.60 5.73
N ALA A 88 -14.48 -21.68 5.34
CA ALA A 88 -15.03 -20.95 4.22
C ALA A 88 -14.99 -19.42 4.44
N GLN A 89 -15.27 -18.93 5.65
CA GLN A 89 -15.15 -17.50 5.98
C GLN A 89 -13.72 -16.98 5.75
N LEU A 90 -12.71 -17.71 6.22
CA LEU A 90 -11.31 -17.35 5.98
C LEU A 90 -10.95 -17.40 4.49
N MET A 91 -11.41 -18.45 3.79
CA MET A 91 -11.12 -18.63 2.36
C MET A 91 -11.86 -17.63 1.47
N SER A 92 -13.04 -17.15 1.88
CA SER A 92 -13.73 -16.02 1.22
C SER A 92 -12.86 -14.75 1.31
N GLY A 93 -12.35 -14.42 2.50
CA GLY A 93 -11.41 -13.31 2.67
C GLY A 93 -10.17 -13.44 1.79
N TYR A 94 -9.60 -14.66 1.70
CA TYR A 94 -8.46 -14.94 0.82
C TYR A 94 -8.81 -14.80 -0.67
N ALA A 95 -9.98 -15.29 -1.08
CA ALA A 95 -10.43 -15.20 -2.48
C ALA A 95 -10.67 -13.74 -2.90
N HIS A 96 -11.25 -12.92 -2.02
CA HIS A 96 -11.38 -11.47 -2.25
C HIS A 96 -10.01 -10.78 -2.35
N TYR A 97 -9.06 -11.10 -1.46
CA TYR A 97 -7.69 -10.59 -1.54
C TYR A 97 -7.03 -10.95 -2.87
N ARG A 98 -7.12 -12.21 -3.30
CA ARG A 98 -6.58 -12.66 -4.59
C ARG A 98 -7.23 -11.99 -5.80
N ASN A 99 -8.48 -11.57 -5.64
CA ASN A 99 -9.23 -10.80 -6.65
C ASN A 99 -8.97 -9.29 -6.56
N MET A 100 -8.02 -8.84 -5.73
CA MET A 100 -7.71 -7.42 -5.47
C MET A 100 -8.91 -6.59 -4.96
N ARG A 101 -9.93 -7.26 -4.41
CA ARG A 101 -11.08 -6.64 -3.75
C ARG A 101 -10.79 -6.51 -2.26
N TYR A 102 -9.89 -5.58 -1.94
CA TYR A 102 -9.30 -5.48 -0.61
C TYR A 102 -10.32 -5.07 0.46
N ASP A 103 -11.28 -4.24 0.13
CA ASP A 103 -12.31 -3.80 1.09
C ASP A 103 -13.21 -4.97 1.49
N GLU A 104 -13.65 -5.79 0.53
CA GLU A 104 -14.44 -7.00 0.80
C GLU A 104 -13.62 -8.06 1.54
N ALA A 105 -12.33 -8.18 1.19
CA ALA A 105 -11.43 -9.07 1.93
C ALA A 105 -11.32 -8.66 3.41
N VAL A 106 -11.14 -7.35 3.69
CA VAL A 106 -11.09 -6.83 5.06
C VAL A 106 -12.37 -7.12 5.81
N MET A 107 -13.55 -6.90 5.20
CA MET A 107 -14.84 -7.19 5.84
C MET A 107 -14.99 -8.68 6.18
N ALA A 108 -14.64 -9.58 5.27
CA ALA A 108 -14.70 -11.02 5.50
C ALA A 108 -13.73 -11.47 6.60
N LEU A 109 -12.51 -10.94 6.59
CA LEU A 109 -11.48 -11.24 7.58
C LEU A 109 -11.81 -10.67 8.96
N ASP A 110 -12.36 -9.46 9.05
CA ASP A 110 -12.82 -8.88 10.30
C ASP A 110 -13.90 -9.76 10.94
N ARG A 111 -14.88 -10.20 10.15
CA ARG A 111 -15.90 -11.13 10.62
C ARG A 111 -15.32 -12.45 11.13
N PHE A 112 -14.36 -13.04 10.41
CA PHE A 112 -13.66 -14.25 10.86
C PHE A 112 -12.94 -14.03 12.19
N ILE A 113 -12.18 -12.92 12.31
CA ILE A 113 -11.42 -12.58 13.51
C ILE A 113 -12.33 -12.37 14.73
N GLU A 114 -13.49 -11.75 14.53
CA GLU A 114 -14.45 -11.50 15.60
C GLU A 114 -15.15 -12.78 16.06
N LEU A 115 -15.53 -13.65 15.12
CA LEU A 115 -16.27 -14.88 15.43
C LEU A 115 -15.38 -16.03 15.90
N HIS A 116 -14.11 -16.07 15.47
CA HIS A 116 -13.20 -17.18 15.70
C HIS A 116 -11.86 -16.74 16.30
N PRO A 117 -11.82 -15.99 17.43
CA PRO A 117 -10.58 -15.43 17.98
C PRO A 117 -9.58 -16.48 18.49
N GLY A 118 -10.03 -17.72 18.71
CA GLY A 118 -9.20 -18.85 19.13
C GLY A 118 -8.83 -19.84 18.02
N ASP A 119 -9.16 -19.53 16.77
CA ASP A 119 -8.84 -20.42 15.65
C ASP A 119 -7.32 -20.49 15.40
N GLU A 120 -6.84 -21.66 14.97
CA GLU A 120 -5.42 -21.86 14.64
C GLU A 120 -4.92 -20.95 13.52
N SER A 121 -5.80 -20.53 12.62
CA SER A 121 -5.53 -19.64 11.49
C SER A 121 -5.67 -18.14 11.84
N ILE A 122 -5.92 -17.79 13.09
CA ILE A 122 -6.17 -16.40 13.50
C ILE A 122 -4.99 -15.48 13.18
N ALA A 123 -3.76 -15.96 13.36
CA ALA A 123 -2.56 -15.21 13.02
C ALA A 123 -2.49 -14.93 11.50
N TYR A 124 -2.87 -15.90 10.68
CA TYR A 124 -2.94 -15.74 9.23
C TYR A 124 -4.03 -14.75 8.83
N ALA A 125 -5.20 -14.81 9.45
CA ALA A 125 -6.29 -13.87 9.17
C ALA A 125 -5.89 -12.42 9.45
N HIS A 126 -5.26 -12.15 10.60
CA HIS A 126 -4.73 -10.82 10.92
C HIS A 126 -3.65 -10.36 9.92
N TYR A 127 -2.77 -11.28 9.52
CA TYR A 127 -1.72 -10.99 8.55
C TYR A 127 -2.31 -10.68 7.15
N LEU A 128 -3.25 -11.50 6.67
CA LEU A 128 -3.91 -11.29 5.38
C LEU A 128 -4.70 -9.96 5.36
N ARG A 129 -5.34 -9.61 6.47
CA ARG A 129 -5.98 -8.31 6.64
C ARG A 129 -4.98 -7.15 6.54
N ALA A 130 -3.81 -7.28 7.16
CA ALA A 130 -2.75 -6.29 7.06
C ALA A 130 -2.22 -6.16 5.62
N LEU A 131 -2.11 -7.28 4.90
CA LEU A 131 -1.73 -7.29 3.48
C LEU A 131 -2.74 -6.55 2.61
N CYS A 132 -4.04 -6.62 2.90
CA CYS A 132 -5.05 -5.86 2.14
C CYS A 132 -4.77 -4.36 2.15
N PHE A 133 -4.29 -3.79 3.27
CA PHE A 133 -3.89 -2.38 3.33
C PHE A 133 -2.51 -2.17 2.70
N TYR A 134 -1.57 -3.11 2.88
CA TYR A 134 -0.22 -3.00 2.35
C TYR A 134 -0.19 -2.96 0.82
N GLU A 135 -0.96 -3.80 0.15
CA GLU A 135 -1.06 -3.84 -1.31
C GLU A 135 -1.70 -2.58 -1.92
N GLN A 136 -2.40 -1.81 -1.10
CA GLN A 136 -3.01 -0.54 -1.52
C GLN A 136 -2.09 0.68 -1.31
N ILE A 137 -0.85 0.47 -0.85
CA ILE A 137 0.12 1.57 -0.70
C ILE A 137 0.43 2.14 -2.10
N VAL A 138 0.22 3.44 -2.22
CA VAL A 138 0.42 4.19 -3.46
C VAL A 138 1.66 5.10 -3.35
N ASP A 139 1.95 5.86 -4.42
CA ASP A 139 3.06 6.82 -4.46
C ASP A 139 3.10 7.76 -3.24
N VAL A 140 4.32 8.05 -2.75
CA VAL A 140 4.58 8.92 -1.58
C VAL A 140 3.96 10.32 -1.68
N ARG A 141 3.62 10.78 -2.88
CA ARG A 141 2.99 12.10 -3.12
C ARG A 141 1.50 12.11 -2.85
N ARG A 142 0.88 10.94 -2.76
CA ARG A 142 -0.57 10.80 -2.52
C ARG A 142 -0.87 10.76 -1.02
N ASP A 143 -2.15 10.57 -0.69
CA ASP A 143 -2.60 10.36 0.69
C ASP A 143 -1.98 9.11 1.28
N GLN A 144 -1.53 9.20 2.54
CA GLN A 144 -0.82 8.13 3.24
C GLN A 144 -1.68 7.40 4.28
N ARG A 145 -2.98 7.69 4.33
CA ARG A 145 -3.89 7.05 5.30
C ARG A 145 -3.86 5.52 5.21
N THR A 146 -3.87 4.98 4.00
CA THR A 146 -3.80 3.53 3.79
C THR A 146 -2.44 2.96 4.21
N THR A 147 -1.36 3.73 4.00
CA THR A 147 -0.01 3.35 4.45
C THR A 147 0.08 3.30 5.98
N GLU A 148 -0.55 4.26 6.68
CA GLU A 148 -0.63 4.26 8.14
C GLU A 148 -1.46 3.07 8.66
N LEU A 149 -2.59 2.77 8.02
CA LEU A 149 -3.40 1.58 8.32
C LEU A 149 -2.63 0.28 8.09
N ALA A 150 -1.84 0.19 7.02
CA ALA A 150 -0.96 -0.95 6.77
C ALA A 150 0.05 -1.12 7.91
N LEU A 151 0.74 -0.04 8.30
CA LEU A 151 1.71 -0.06 9.39
C LEU A 151 1.07 -0.53 10.71
N GLU A 152 -0.09 0.03 11.09
CA GLU A 152 -0.80 -0.33 12.31
C GLU A 152 -1.20 -1.81 12.32
N ASN A 153 -1.74 -2.32 11.20
CA ASN A 153 -2.19 -3.70 11.11
C ASN A 153 -1.02 -4.70 11.09
N LEU A 154 0.07 -4.37 10.40
CA LEU A 154 1.31 -5.17 10.43
C LEU A 154 1.92 -5.21 11.83
N GLN A 155 1.96 -4.08 12.54
CA GLN A 155 2.45 -4.00 13.92
C GLN A 155 1.60 -4.89 14.84
N ARG A 156 0.27 -4.87 14.69
CA ARG A 156 -0.65 -5.72 15.45
C ARG A 156 -0.36 -7.22 15.26
N VAL A 157 0.04 -7.64 14.05
CA VAL A 157 0.45 -9.03 13.79
C VAL A 157 1.69 -9.38 14.58
N VAL A 158 2.71 -8.52 14.57
CA VAL A 158 3.98 -8.73 15.30
C VAL A 158 3.74 -8.78 16.80
N ASP A 159 2.93 -7.86 17.34
CA ASP A 159 2.69 -7.76 18.78
C ASP A 159 1.86 -8.93 19.33
N ARG A 160 0.88 -9.43 18.56
CA ARG A 160 -0.02 -10.50 19.01
C ARG A 160 0.49 -11.90 18.70
N PHE A 161 1.28 -12.08 17.64
CA PHE A 161 1.69 -13.40 17.15
C PHE A 161 3.21 -13.45 16.86
N PRO A 162 4.08 -13.04 17.80
CA PRO A 162 5.51 -12.80 17.55
C PRO A 162 6.28 -14.03 17.04
N ASP A 163 5.88 -15.23 17.41
CA ASP A 163 6.57 -16.46 17.09
C ASP A 163 6.19 -17.08 15.74
N THR A 164 5.31 -16.41 14.99
CA THR A 164 4.79 -16.92 13.71
C THR A 164 5.67 -16.52 12.53
N VAL A 165 5.54 -17.28 11.42
CA VAL A 165 6.14 -16.90 10.13
C VAL A 165 5.56 -15.59 9.62
N TYR A 166 4.31 -15.32 9.95
CA TYR A 166 3.58 -14.10 9.57
C TYR A 166 4.17 -12.86 10.23
N ALA A 167 4.55 -12.95 11.51
CA ALA A 167 5.19 -11.84 12.22
C ALA A 167 6.56 -11.51 11.62
N ARG A 168 7.36 -12.52 11.23
CA ARG A 168 8.65 -12.28 10.60
C ARG A 168 8.53 -11.55 9.26
N ASP A 169 7.56 -11.94 8.43
CA ASP A 169 7.31 -11.25 7.17
C ASP A 169 6.71 -9.86 7.40
N ALA A 170 5.82 -9.72 8.38
CA ALA A 170 5.25 -8.43 8.78
C ALA A 170 6.33 -7.43 9.22
N MET A 171 7.39 -7.86 9.93
CA MET A 171 8.51 -6.99 10.32
C MET A 171 9.20 -6.39 9.09
N LEU A 172 9.46 -7.18 8.06
CA LEU A 172 10.07 -6.68 6.81
C LEU A 172 9.16 -5.65 6.13
N LYS A 173 7.85 -5.93 6.10
CA LYS A 173 6.86 -5.00 5.52
C LYS A 173 6.69 -3.71 6.34
N ILE A 174 6.84 -3.79 7.67
CA ILE A 174 6.87 -2.62 8.57
C ILE A 174 8.03 -1.70 8.20
N ASP A 175 9.22 -2.24 7.99
CA ASP A 175 10.39 -1.43 7.63
C ASP A 175 10.19 -0.73 6.29
N LEU A 176 9.67 -1.44 5.28
CA LEU A 176 9.34 -0.87 3.98
C LEU A 176 8.24 0.21 4.08
N THR A 177 7.23 -0.04 4.90
CA THR A 177 6.12 0.92 5.12
C THR A 177 6.60 2.19 5.83
N ARG A 178 7.47 2.03 6.84
CA ARG A 178 8.11 3.16 7.53
C ARG A 178 9.01 3.97 6.60
N ASP A 179 9.78 3.31 5.74
CA ASP A 179 10.61 3.98 4.74
C ASP A 179 9.74 4.80 3.76
N HIS A 180 8.60 4.24 3.35
CA HIS A 180 7.63 4.96 2.51
C HIS A 180 7.05 6.20 3.20
N LEU A 181 6.65 6.10 4.47
CA LEU A 181 6.14 7.25 5.26
C LEU A 181 7.23 8.31 5.49
N ALA A 182 8.47 7.89 5.78
CA ALA A 182 9.61 8.80 5.88
C ALA A 182 9.86 9.51 4.55
N GLY A 183 9.75 8.80 3.42
CA GLY A 183 9.85 9.37 2.08
C GLY A 183 8.86 10.49 1.84
N LYS A 184 7.61 10.38 2.35
CA LYS A 184 6.60 11.44 2.30
C LYS A 184 7.04 12.69 3.05
N GLU A 185 7.51 12.53 4.28
CA GLU A 185 7.98 13.66 5.07
C GLU A 185 9.21 14.33 4.42
N MET A 186 10.11 13.52 3.84
CA MET A 186 11.25 14.02 3.07
C MET A 186 10.82 14.84 1.85
N GLU A 187 9.84 14.37 1.09
CA GLU A 187 9.32 15.07 -0.10
C GLU A 187 8.72 16.43 0.28
N ILE A 188 7.91 16.47 1.35
CA ILE A 188 7.33 17.71 1.87
C ILE A 188 8.44 18.64 2.40
N GLY A 189 9.43 18.09 3.11
CA GLY A 189 10.57 18.86 3.65
C GLY A 189 11.37 19.50 2.51
N ARG A 190 11.70 18.75 1.46
CA ARG A 190 12.40 19.27 0.26
C ARG A 190 11.60 20.36 -0.44
N TYR A 191 10.29 20.21 -0.55
CA TYR A 191 9.41 21.22 -1.14
C TYR A 191 9.47 22.55 -0.38
N TYR A 192 9.43 22.51 0.96
CA TYR A 192 9.58 23.72 1.78
C TYR A 192 10.99 24.32 1.69
N LEU A 193 12.02 23.49 1.69
CA LEU A 193 13.41 23.91 1.55
C LEU A 193 13.64 24.66 0.23
N GLN A 194 13.15 24.15 -0.89
CA GLN A 194 13.23 24.81 -2.21
C GLN A 194 12.57 26.20 -2.24
N ARG A 195 11.64 26.47 -1.32
CA ARG A 195 10.95 27.76 -1.17
C ARG A 195 11.52 28.63 -0.08
N ASN A 196 12.69 28.28 0.47
CA ASN A 196 13.34 28.96 1.57
C ASN A 196 12.47 29.03 2.85
N GLN A 197 11.50 28.12 2.98
CA GLN A 197 10.65 28.01 4.19
C GLN A 197 11.32 27.07 5.20
N HIS A 198 12.50 27.48 5.68
CA HIS A 198 13.40 26.65 6.48
C HIS A 198 12.74 26.11 7.76
N GLN A 199 11.93 26.91 8.46
CA GLN A 199 11.24 26.47 9.67
C GLN A 199 10.24 25.32 9.39
N ALA A 200 9.49 25.40 8.29
CA ALA A 200 8.57 24.35 7.88
C ALA A 200 9.32 23.09 7.43
N ALA A 201 10.45 23.25 6.73
CA ALA A 201 11.31 22.14 6.33
C ALA A 201 11.90 21.42 7.55
N ILE A 202 12.40 22.16 8.56
CA ILE A 202 12.92 21.59 9.81
C ILE A 202 11.89 20.69 10.47
N ASN A 203 10.63 21.12 10.60
CA ASN A 203 9.58 20.32 11.23
C ASN A 203 9.36 18.98 10.53
N ARG A 204 9.52 18.93 9.19
CA ARG A 204 9.37 17.71 8.41
C ARG A 204 10.59 16.79 8.56
N PHE A 205 11.78 17.31 8.41
CA PHE A 205 13.00 16.51 8.57
C PHE A 205 13.20 16.03 10.01
N GLN A 206 12.81 16.85 11.01
CA GLN A 206 12.84 16.43 12.41
C GLN A 206 11.92 15.22 12.66
N ARG A 207 10.72 15.22 12.06
CA ARG A 207 9.80 14.07 12.13
C ARG A 207 10.43 12.78 11.59
N VAL A 208 11.21 12.86 10.49
CA VAL A 208 11.93 11.70 9.98
C VAL A 208 12.93 11.17 11.00
N VAL A 209 13.71 12.06 11.62
CA VAL A 209 14.72 11.69 12.62
C VAL A 209 14.09 11.13 13.90
N ASP A 210 12.91 11.65 14.31
CA ASP A 210 12.28 11.26 15.58
C ASP A 210 11.41 10.00 15.44
N GLN A 211 10.69 9.83 14.32
CA GLN A 211 9.69 8.78 14.18
C GLN A 211 10.12 7.64 13.26
N TYR A 212 11.10 7.85 12.36
CA TYR A 212 11.51 6.90 11.33
C TYR A 212 13.00 6.62 11.36
N GLN A 213 13.56 6.39 12.56
CA GLN A 213 15.00 6.33 12.85
C GLN A 213 15.73 5.21 12.09
N THR A 214 15.03 4.13 11.72
CA THR A 214 15.61 2.96 11.05
C THR A 214 15.59 3.07 9.52
N THR A 215 15.02 4.15 8.97
CA THR A 215 14.83 4.30 7.53
C THR A 215 16.09 4.82 6.82
N THR A 216 16.16 4.54 5.53
CA THR A 216 17.26 5.00 4.64
C THR A 216 17.30 6.52 4.48
N HIS A 217 16.23 7.21 4.87
CA HIS A 217 16.07 8.66 4.75
C HIS A 217 16.76 9.47 5.85
N VAL A 218 17.09 8.86 6.99
CA VAL A 218 17.63 9.57 8.17
C VAL A 218 18.92 10.35 7.87
N PRO A 219 19.91 9.79 7.14
CA PRO A 219 21.14 10.55 6.84
C PRO A 219 20.88 11.81 6.02
N GLU A 220 19.98 11.75 5.03
CA GLU A 220 19.58 12.94 4.26
C GLU A 220 18.82 13.93 5.15
N ALA A 221 17.88 13.47 5.97
CA ALA A 221 17.09 14.32 6.86
C ALA A 221 18.00 15.14 7.80
N LEU A 222 18.98 14.48 8.42
CA LEU A 222 19.97 15.16 9.28
C LEU A 222 20.79 16.21 8.52
N HIS A 223 21.21 15.91 7.31
CA HIS A 223 21.91 16.88 6.45
C HIS A 223 21.02 18.09 6.12
N ARG A 224 19.75 17.86 5.74
CA ARG A 224 18.80 18.94 5.44
C ARG A 224 18.45 19.78 6.67
N LEU A 225 18.50 19.19 7.87
CA LEU A 225 18.42 19.94 9.12
C LEU A 225 19.64 20.87 9.30
N VAL A 226 20.86 20.38 9.00
CA VAL A 226 22.07 21.22 9.03
C VAL A 226 21.93 22.41 8.10
N GLU A 227 21.54 22.19 6.83
CA GLU A 227 21.32 23.28 5.86
C GLU A 227 20.29 24.28 6.36
N SER A 228 19.13 23.79 6.84
CA SER A 228 18.02 24.64 7.27
C SER A 228 18.35 25.45 8.52
N TYR A 229 19.02 24.86 9.51
CA TYR A 229 19.46 25.56 10.71
C TYR A 229 20.52 26.60 10.40
N LEU A 230 21.48 26.31 9.51
CA LEU A 230 22.50 27.31 9.10
C LEU A 230 21.84 28.48 8.35
N ALA A 231 20.86 28.23 7.50
CA ALA A 231 20.13 29.29 6.81
C ALA A 231 19.38 30.23 7.77
N LEU A 232 18.93 29.70 8.93
CA LEU A 232 18.29 30.48 10.00
C LEU A 232 19.33 31.09 11.01
N GLY A 233 20.62 30.84 10.83
CA GLY A 233 21.65 31.29 11.76
C GLY A 233 21.74 30.51 13.07
N ILE A 234 21.03 29.38 13.19
CA ILE A 234 20.97 28.53 14.39
C ILE A 234 22.10 27.50 14.37
N ARG A 235 23.35 27.98 14.45
CA ARG A 235 24.55 27.14 14.26
C ARG A 235 24.66 26.00 15.28
N ALA A 236 24.20 26.18 16.51
CA ALA A 236 24.29 25.17 17.56
C ALA A 236 23.47 23.92 17.20
N GLU A 237 22.25 24.08 16.68
CA GLU A 237 21.39 22.93 16.25
C GLU A 237 21.92 22.28 14.97
N ALA A 238 22.50 23.07 14.06
CA ALA A 238 23.19 22.53 12.89
C ALA A 238 24.37 21.63 13.32
N GLN A 239 25.18 22.03 14.27
CA GLN A 239 26.29 21.24 14.81
C GLN A 239 25.81 19.95 15.48
N LYS A 240 24.71 20.00 16.27
CA LYS A 240 24.11 18.82 16.89
C LYS A 240 23.65 17.81 15.82
N SER A 241 22.92 18.27 14.82
CA SER A 241 22.43 17.41 13.72
C SER A 241 23.60 16.77 12.95
N ALA A 242 24.65 17.52 12.67
CA ALA A 242 25.86 17.01 12.03
C ALA A 242 26.65 16.03 12.91
N ALA A 243 26.68 16.25 14.24
CA ALA A 243 27.31 15.33 15.18
C ALA A 243 26.59 13.98 15.22
N ILE A 244 25.24 13.98 15.26
CA ILE A 244 24.42 12.76 15.18
C ILE A 244 24.69 12.04 13.85
N LEU A 245 24.73 12.79 12.74
CA LEU A 245 25.01 12.24 11.40
C LEU A 245 26.41 11.61 11.34
N GLY A 246 27.43 12.30 11.87
CA GLY A 246 28.80 11.79 11.87
C GLY A 246 29.01 10.58 12.78
N TYR A 247 28.29 10.50 13.89
CA TYR A 247 28.35 9.35 14.80
C TYR A 247 27.73 8.09 14.20
N ASN A 248 26.49 8.23 13.66
CA ASN A 248 25.74 7.07 13.16
C ASN A 248 26.06 6.70 11.71
N PHE A 249 26.42 7.70 10.89
CA PHE A 249 26.62 7.51 9.43
C PHE A 249 27.94 8.16 8.94
N PRO A 250 29.10 7.81 9.51
CA PRO A 250 30.38 8.48 9.25
C PRO A 250 30.89 8.35 7.82
N GLU A 251 30.42 7.36 7.07
CA GLU A 251 30.80 7.13 5.67
C GLU A 251 29.82 7.72 4.66
N SER A 252 28.70 8.26 5.16
CA SER A 252 27.64 8.84 4.32
C SER A 252 28.16 10.09 3.58
N ARG A 253 27.75 10.24 2.31
CA ARG A 253 27.98 11.48 1.54
C ARG A 253 27.39 12.70 2.28
N TRP A 254 26.24 12.50 2.93
CA TRP A 254 25.54 13.55 3.66
C TRP A 254 26.34 14.11 4.83
N TYR A 255 27.14 13.25 5.48
CA TYR A 255 28.06 13.71 6.52
C TYR A 255 29.22 14.54 5.92
N LYS A 256 29.79 14.10 4.80
CA LYS A 256 30.86 14.84 4.10
C LYS A 256 30.37 16.25 3.71
N ASP A 257 29.17 16.33 3.15
CA ASP A 257 28.54 17.59 2.74
C ASP A 257 28.24 18.50 3.96
N SER A 258 27.70 17.94 5.03
CA SER A 258 27.43 18.68 6.29
C SER A 258 28.72 19.21 6.94
N TYR A 259 29.78 18.40 6.94
CA TYR A 259 31.08 18.78 7.45
C TYR A 259 31.67 19.97 6.66
N ALA A 260 31.55 19.94 5.34
CA ALA A 260 32.01 21.02 4.48
C ALA A 260 31.21 22.32 4.73
N LEU A 261 29.89 22.24 4.92
CA LEU A 261 29.04 23.40 5.20
C LEU A 261 29.36 24.07 6.54
N LEU A 262 29.64 23.30 7.56
CA LEU A 262 29.93 23.81 8.88
C LEU A 262 31.33 24.45 8.96
N GLY A 263 32.30 23.93 8.20
CA GLY A 263 33.69 24.40 8.25
C GLY A 263 34.32 24.27 9.63
N ASP A 264 33.82 23.38 10.47
CA ASP A 264 34.21 23.24 11.85
C ASP A 264 35.34 22.24 12.04
N LYS A 265 36.53 22.73 12.37
CA LYS A 265 37.73 21.90 12.58
C LYS A 265 37.62 20.99 13.82
N ASN A 266 36.68 21.26 14.73
CA ASN A 266 36.48 20.46 15.94
C ASN A 266 35.57 19.24 15.73
N MET A 267 34.91 19.15 14.59
CA MET A 267 34.16 17.97 14.25
C MET A 267 35.08 16.84 13.73
N PRO A 268 34.80 15.56 14.05
CA PRO A 268 35.59 14.46 13.50
C PRO A 268 35.47 14.45 11.97
N ALA A 269 36.63 14.38 11.30
CA ALA A 269 36.65 14.30 9.84
C ALA A 269 35.89 13.05 9.35
N PRO A 270 35.12 13.17 8.26
CA PRO A 270 34.40 12.02 7.70
C PRO A 270 35.37 10.91 7.30
N LYS A 271 35.00 9.67 7.64
CA LYS A 271 35.78 8.50 7.25
C LYS A 271 35.80 8.38 5.73
N ARG A 272 36.98 8.15 5.16
CA ARG A 272 37.09 7.86 3.73
C ARG A 272 36.46 6.49 3.43
N SER A 273 35.54 6.46 2.47
CA SER A 273 34.99 5.21 1.95
C SER A 273 36.10 4.26 1.47
N VAL A 274 35.85 2.95 1.51
CA VAL A 274 36.76 1.95 0.93
C VAL A 274 36.99 2.24 -0.56
N TYR A 275 35.97 2.74 -1.27
CA TYR A 275 36.06 3.19 -2.67
C TYR A 275 37.00 4.37 -2.85
N ASP A 276 36.93 5.39 -1.99
CA ASP A 276 37.86 6.55 -2.02
C ASP A 276 39.30 6.14 -1.67
N ARG A 277 39.49 5.06 -0.89
CA ARG A 277 40.81 4.53 -0.53
C ARG A 277 41.45 3.72 -1.65
N THR A 278 40.68 3.06 -2.49
CA THR A 278 41.17 2.19 -3.56
C THR A 278 41.34 2.92 -4.88
N LEU A 279 40.38 3.73 -5.31
CA LEU A 279 40.39 4.44 -6.57
C LEU A 279 41.13 5.80 -6.53
N GLY A 280 41.10 6.48 -5.38
CA GLY A 280 41.87 7.73 -5.21
C GLY A 280 43.39 7.55 -5.28
N ARG A 281 43.92 6.31 -5.22
CA ARG A 281 45.33 5.98 -5.44
C ARG A 281 45.67 5.70 -6.90
N LEU A 282 44.69 5.52 -7.77
CA LEU A 282 44.89 5.21 -9.18
C LEU A 282 44.85 6.46 -10.08
N PHE A 283 44.42 7.62 -9.54
CA PHE A 283 44.28 8.87 -10.26
C PHE A 283 45.11 10.05 -9.66
N ASN A 284 45.98 9.78 -8.70
CA ASN A 284 47.08 10.64 -8.25
C ASN A 284 48.41 9.93 -8.52
#